data_b5ce2d6189df41e82723f86cd69fd114
#
_entry.id   b5ce2d6189df41e82723f86cd69fd114
#
_cell.length_a   1.000
_cell.length_b   1.000
_cell.length_c   1.000
_cell.angle_alpha   90.00
_cell.angle_beta   90.00
_cell.angle_gamma   90.00
#
_symmetry.space_group_name_H-M   'P 1'
#
loop_
_entity.id
_entity.type
_entity.pdbx_description
1 polymer ?
#
loop_
_entity_poly.entity_id
_entity_poly.type
_entity_poly.pdbx_seq_one_letter_code
_entity_poly.pdbx_strand_id
1 'polypeptide(L)'
;MAIQLNHTIVHAKDARASAKFLTELLGLAEPSRFGPFWTANLDNGVTLDYIDTDQPFITEHYAFLVSDSEFDEIFGRIQQRQLEYWADPGHSRRAQINHNDGGRGVYWNDPNGHYLEIITRPYGSGS
;
A
#
# COMPACT_ATOMS: atom_id res chain seq x y z
N MET A 1 -0.02 -4.47 -27.97
CA MET A 1 0.13 -3.63 -26.77
C MET A 1 -0.31 -4.41 -25.56
N ALA A 2 0.42 -4.29 -24.48
CA ALA A 2 0.05 -4.95 -23.23
C ALA A 2 -1.16 -4.23 -22.60
N ILE A 3 -2.04 -5.02 -21.98
CA ILE A 3 -3.13 -4.46 -21.18
C ILE A 3 -2.55 -4.01 -19.84
N GLN A 4 -2.91 -2.80 -19.41
CA GLN A 4 -2.38 -2.20 -18.19
C GLN A 4 -3.54 -1.83 -17.26
N LEU A 5 -3.38 -2.10 -15.98
CA LEU A 5 -4.31 -1.57 -14.98
C LEU A 5 -4.16 -0.04 -14.96
N ASN A 6 -5.27 0.69 -15.04
CA ASN A 6 -5.25 2.15 -15.02
C ASN A 6 -5.56 2.71 -13.64
N HIS A 7 -6.66 2.29 -13.04
CA HIS A 7 -7.05 2.76 -11.72
C HIS A 7 -7.96 1.75 -11.05
N THR A 8 -8.09 1.87 -9.73
CA THR A 8 -9.04 1.10 -8.96
C THR A 8 -9.60 1.98 -7.84
N ILE A 9 -10.83 1.68 -7.41
CA ILE A 9 -11.49 2.43 -6.35
C ILE A 9 -11.18 1.77 -5.01
N VAL A 10 -10.81 2.60 -4.02
CA VAL A 10 -10.55 2.16 -2.65
C VAL A 10 -11.61 2.79 -1.75
N HIS A 11 -12.41 1.96 -1.11
CA HIS A 11 -13.42 2.45 -0.16
C HIS A 11 -12.76 2.84 1.16
N ALA A 12 -13.15 3.99 1.71
CA ALA A 12 -12.56 4.53 2.91
C ALA A 12 -13.59 5.24 3.76
N LYS A 13 -13.35 5.25 5.07
CA LYS A 13 -14.18 6.06 5.99
C LYS A 13 -13.87 7.54 5.82
N ASP A 14 -12.62 7.86 5.53
CA ASP A 14 -12.15 9.21 5.23
C ASP A 14 -11.16 9.08 4.07
N ALA A 15 -11.63 9.37 2.87
CA ALA A 15 -10.85 9.17 1.65
C ALA A 15 -9.60 10.03 1.62
N ARG A 16 -9.71 11.29 2.00
CA ARG A 16 -8.57 12.20 2.00
C ARG A 16 -7.49 11.74 2.96
N ALA A 17 -7.88 11.41 4.19
CA ALA A 17 -6.94 10.95 5.22
C ALA A 17 -6.29 9.62 4.80
N SER A 18 -7.06 8.71 4.21
CA SER A 18 -6.56 7.40 3.77
C SER A 18 -5.59 7.53 2.61
N ALA A 19 -5.92 8.36 1.62
CA ALA A 19 -5.02 8.61 0.50
C ALA A 19 -3.72 9.27 0.97
N LYS A 20 -3.83 10.23 1.89
CA LYS A 20 -2.66 10.91 2.47
C LYS A 20 -1.78 9.94 3.27
N PHE A 21 -2.39 9.05 4.04
CA PHE A 21 -1.67 8.01 4.76
C PHE A 21 -0.80 7.20 3.80
N LEU A 22 -1.36 6.76 2.68
CA LEU A 22 -0.63 5.98 1.70
C LEU A 22 0.49 6.78 1.06
N THR A 23 0.19 7.98 0.56
CA THR A 23 1.20 8.78 -0.16
C THR A 23 2.35 9.19 0.75
N GLU A 24 2.08 9.51 2.00
CA GLU A 24 3.14 9.84 2.94
C GLU A 24 4.04 8.65 3.24
N LEU A 25 3.47 7.47 3.43
CA LEU A 25 4.28 6.27 3.69
C LEU A 25 5.10 5.85 2.48
N LEU A 26 4.52 5.89 1.28
CA LEU A 26 5.22 5.48 0.08
C LEU A 26 6.15 6.56 -0.50
N GLY A 27 6.11 7.78 0.05
CA GLY A 27 6.94 8.88 -0.45
C GLY A 27 6.44 9.44 -1.78
N LEU A 28 5.14 9.38 -2.03
CA LEU A 28 4.52 9.89 -3.23
C LEU A 28 4.06 11.34 -3.05
N ALA A 29 3.73 12.01 -4.16
CA ALA A 29 3.14 13.35 -4.11
C ALA A 29 1.79 13.30 -3.37
N GLU A 30 1.39 14.44 -2.80
CA GLU A 30 0.11 14.54 -2.10
C GLU A 30 -1.06 14.12 -3.00
N PRO A 31 -2.11 13.50 -2.41
CA PRO A 31 -3.29 13.13 -3.19
C PRO A 31 -3.95 14.36 -3.82
N SER A 32 -4.53 14.16 -4.98
CA SER A 32 -5.28 15.21 -5.69
C SER A 32 -6.76 14.87 -5.71
N ARG A 33 -7.59 15.90 -5.76
CA ARG A 33 -9.05 15.73 -5.85
C ARG A 33 -9.46 15.51 -7.30
N PHE A 34 -10.26 14.47 -7.54
CA PHE A 34 -10.82 14.18 -8.85
C PHE A 34 -12.28 13.75 -8.66
N GLY A 35 -13.22 14.67 -8.91
CA GLY A 35 -14.64 14.42 -8.65
C GLY A 35 -14.86 14.04 -7.18
N PRO A 36 -15.52 12.90 -6.91
CA PRO A 36 -15.73 12.46 -5.53
C PRO A 36 -14.51 11.76 -4.93
N PHE A 37 -13.41 11.60 -5.69
CA PHE A 37 -12.26 10.80 -5.29
C PHE A 37 -11.12 11.66 -4.78
N TRP A 38 -10.33 11.09 -3.87
CA TRP A 38 -8.98 11.52 -3.57
C TRP A 38 -8.04 10.50 -4.18
N THR A 39 -7.20 10.94 -5.09
CA THR A 39 -6.42 10.08 -5.96
C THR A 39 -4.96 10.05 -5.54
N ALA A 40 -4.44 8.86 -5.27
CA ALA A 40 -3.02 8.63 -5.04
C ALA A 40 -2.40 8.12 -6.35
N ASN A 41 -1.35 8.81 -6.82
CA ASN A 41 -0.69 8.49 -8.08
C ASN A 41 0.54 7.64 -7.82
N LEU A 42 0.55 6.43 -8.38
CA LEU A 42 1.72 5.54 -8.32
C LEU A 42 2.68 5.88 -9.45
N ASP A 43 3.95 5.49 -9.30
CA ASP A 43 4.99 5.86 -10.25
C ASP A 43 4.83 5.21 -11.63
N ASN A 44 4.05 4.15 -11.74
CA ASN A 44 3.79 3.46 -13.02
C ASN A 44 2.52 3.95 -13.72
N GLY A 45 1.94 5.07 -13.28
CA GLY A 45 0.75 5.66 -13.89
C GLY A 45 -0.57 5.08 -13.42
N VAL A 46 -0.56 4.07 -12.56
CA VAL A 46 -1.78 3.55 -11.94
C VAL A 46 -2.20 4.46 -10.80
N THR A 47 -3.50 4.68 -10.63
CA THR A 47 -3.99 5.49 -9.51
C THR A 47 -4.90 4.66 -8.60
N LEU A 48 -4.83 4.95 -7.31
CA LEU A 48 -5.78 4.46 -6.33
C LEU A 48 -6.73 5.61 -6.00
N ASP A 49 -8.00 5.41 -6.32
CA ASP A 49 -9.03 6.45 -6.20
C ASP A 49 -9.85 6.18 -4.95
N TYR A 50 -9.53 6.89 -3.88
CA TYR A 50 -10.20 6.73 -2.58
C TYR A 50 -11.53 7.47 -2.59
N ILE A 51 -12.58 6.77 -2.14
CA ILE A 51 -13.92 7.35 -2.06
C ILE A 51 -14.47 7.19 -0.64
N ASP A 52 -15.10 8.27 -0.12
CA ASP A 52 -15.76 8.21 1.17
C ASP A 52 -16.99 7.31 1.12
N THR A 53 -17.15 6.48 2.14
CA THR A 53 -18.36 5.69 2.31
C THR A 53 -18.68 5.53 3.79
N ASP A 54 -19.97 5.60 4.13
CA ASP A 54 -20.48 5.28 5.47
C ASP A 54 -21.10 3.88 5.52
N GLN A 55 -21.10 3.17 4.38
CA GLN A 55 -21.61 1.82 4.30
C GLN A 55 -20.53 0.80 4.61
N PRO A 56 -20.89 -0.40 5.11
CA PRO A 56 -19.90 -1.48 5.28
C PRO A 56 -19.26 -1.83 3.95
N PHE A 57 -17.97 -2.16 3.99
CA PHE A 57 -17.26 -2.61 2.80
C PHE A 57 -16.26 -3.71 3.18
N ILE A 58 -15.88 -4.51 2.20
CA ILE A 58 -14.90 -5.56 2.36
C ILE A 58 -13.51 -4.92 2.31
N THR A 59 -12.63 -5.31 3.24
CA THR A 59 -11.24 -4.86 3.17
C THR A 59 -10.51 -5.60 2.06
N GLU A 60 -9.66 -4.86 1.35
CA GLU A 60 -8.94 -5.36 0.19
C GLU A 60 -7.44 -5.46 0.49
N HIS A 61 -6.69 -5.99 -0.45
CA HIS A 61 -5.24 -6.12 -0.35
C HIS A 61 -4.57 -5.41 -1.51
N TYR A 62 -3.61 -4.54 -1.20
CA TYR A 62 -2.83 -3.81 -2.20
C TYR A 62 -1.34 -4.03 -1.93
N ALA A 63 -0.64 -4.50 -2.96
CA ALA A 63 0.79 -4.78 -2.87
C ALA A 63 1.55 -3.91 -3.88
N PHE A 64 2.66 -3.35 -3.44
CA PHE A 64 3.47 -2.44 -4.24
C PHE A 64 4.87 -3.01 -4.43
N LEU A 65 5.33 -3.03 -5.66
CA LEU A 65 6.70 -3.43 -5.99
C LEU A 65 7.60 -2.21 -5.84
N VAL A 66 8.62 -2.33 -5.01
CA VAL A 66 9.53 -1.22 -4.70
C VAL A 66 10.98 -1.68 -4.83
N SER A 67 11.89 -0.73 -4.97
CA SER A 67 13.33 -1.04 -4.94
C SER A 67 13.78 -1.30 -3.50
N ASP A 68 14.98 -1.83 -3.34
CA ASP A 68 15.54 -2.04 -2.00
C ASP A 68 15.69 -0.73 -1.23
N SER A 69 16.11 0.34 -1.88
CA SER A 69 16.24 1.63 -1.21
C SER A 69 14.89 2.21 -0.82
N GLU A 70 13.88 2.05 -1.67
CA GLU A 70 12.51 2.46 -1.34
C GLU A 70 11.95 1.63 -0.17
N PHE A 71 12.24 0.34 -0.14
CA PHE A 71 11.84 -0.50 0.97
C PHE A 71 12.40 0.04 2.29
N ASP A 72 13.69 0.38 2.32
CA ASP A 72 14.31 0.93 3.52
C ASP A 72 13.64 2.22 3.98
N GLU A 73 13.34 3.11 3.05
CA GLU A 73 12.67 4.37 3.36
C GLU A 73 11.26 4.17 3.88
N ILE A 74 10.47 3.33 3.21
CA ILE A 74 9.08 3.06 3.59
C ILE A 74 9.04 2.34 4.93
N PHE A 75 9.85 1.31 5.08
CA PHE A 75 9.90 0.56 6.33
C PHE A 75 10.34 1.45 7.50
N GLY A 76 11.29 2.34 7.25
CA GLY A 76 11.69 3.34 8.23
C GLY A 76 10.53 4.23 8.68
N ARG A 77 9.66 4.65 7.75
CA ARG A 77 8.48 5.45 8.08
C ARG A 77 7.44 4.65 8.87
N ILE A 78 7.24 3.39 8.53
CA ILE A 78 6.35 2.49 9.28
C ILE A 78 6.82 2.41 10.73
N GLN A 79 8.10 2.21 10.95
CA GLN A 79 8.68 2.10 12.29
C GLN A 79 8.63 3.44 13.04
N GLN A 80 8.94 4.55 12.38
CA GLN A 80 8.88 5.89 12.99
C GLN A 80 7.49 6.25 13.46
N ARG A 81 6.46 5.81 12.72
CA ARG A 81 5.06 6.06 13.08
C ARG A 81 4.53 5.05 14.08
N GLN A 82 5.35 4.08 14.48
CA GLN A 82 4.96 3.03 15.43
C GLN A 82 3.74 2.23 14.96
N LEU A 83 3.65 2.02 13.64
CA LEU A 83 2.60 1.20 13.06
C LEU A 83 2.94 -0.27 13.30
N GLU A 84 1.91 -1.08 13.51
CA GLU A 84 2.10 -2.53 13.55
C GLU A 84 2.40 -3.03 12.13
N TYR A 85 3.26 -4.04 12.05
CA TYR A 85 3.59 -4.67 10.77
C TYR A 85 3.87 -6.16 10.98
N TRP A 86 3.78 -6.92 9.91
CA TRP A 86 3.90 -8.38 9.94
C TRP A 86 4.65 -8.88 8.71
N ALA A 87 5.26 -10.06 8.86
CA ALA A 87 5.91 -10.73 7.73
C ALA A 87 4.92 -11.47 6.83
N ASP A 88 3.69 -11.68 7.27
CA ASP A 88 2.70 -12.51 6.58
C ASP A 88 1.32 -11.86 6.57
N PRO A 89 0.48 -12.20 5.57
CA PRO A 89 -0.86 -11.62 5.47
C PRO A 89 -1.81 -12.08 6.58
N GLY A 90 -1.52 -13.22 7.19
CA GLY A 90 -2.32 -13.73 8.30
C GLY A 90 -2.03 -13.08 9.64
N HIS A 91 -1.11 -12.12 9.70
CA HIS A 91 -0.72 -11.40 10.90
C HIS A 91 -0.21 -12.32 12.03
N SER A 92 0.46 -13.41 11.67
CA SER A 92 0.99 -14.35 12.66
C SER A 92 2.43 -14.05 13.05
N ARG A 93 3.20 -13.40 12.17
CA ARG A 93 4.62 -13.07 12.41
C ARG A 93 4.78 -11.58 12.63
N ARG A 94 4.35 -11.12 13.79
CA ARG A 94 4.35 -9.71 14.17
C ARG A 94 5.77 -9.17 14.31
N ALA A 95 5.96 -7.92 13.88
CA ALA A 95 7.22 -7.18 13.98
C ALA A 95 8.37 -7.88 13.26
N GLN A 96 8.05 -8.55 12.16
CA GLN A 96 9.01 -9.24 11.31
C GLN A 96 8.78 -8.88 9.86
N ILE A 97 9.81 -9.02 9.04
CA ILE A 97 9.71 -8.92 7.58
C ILE A 97 9.97 -10.31 7.00
N ASN A 98 9.58 -10.52 5.73
CA ASN A 98 9.89 -11.76 5.03
C ASN A 98 10.97 -11.54 3.96
N HIS A 99 11.52 -12.64 3.46
CA HIS A 99 12.53 -12.63 2.41
C HIS A 99 12.09 -13.50 1.22
N ASN A 100 10.82 -13.45 0.90
CA ASN A 100 10.26 -14.25 -0.17
C ASN A 100 10.94 -13.93 -1.50
N ASP A 101 11.15 -14.94 -2.32
CA ASP A 101 11.76 -14.84 -3.65
C ASP A 101 13.15 -14.20 -3.64
N GLY A 102 13.86 -14.28 -2.50
CA GLY A 102 15.18 -13.69 -2.36
C GLY A 102 15.18 -12.19 -2.14
N GLY A 103 14.02 -11.60 -1.91
CA GLY A 103 13.87 -10.18 -1.66
C GLY A 103 13.45 -9.88 -0.23
N ARG A 104 12.67 -8.82 -0.06
CA ARG A 104 12.11 -8.43 1.24
C ARG A 104 10.65 -8.04 1.05
N GLY A 105 9.85 -8.32 2.07
CA GLY A 105 8.43 -7.93 2.08
C GLY A 105 7.94 -7.64 3.47
N VAL A 106 6.92 -6.79 3.59
CA VAL A 106 6.29 -6.46 4.86
C VAL A 106 4.85 -6.04 4.62
N TYR A 107 3.98 -6.37 5.57
CA TYR A 107 2.56 -6.06 5.56
C TYR A 107 2.23 -5.09 6.69
N TRP A 108 1.32 -4.16 6.43
CA TRP A 108 0.72 -3.30 7.45
C TRP A 108 -0.70 -2.94 7.01
N ASN A 109 -1.47 -2.31 7.90
CA ASN A 109 -2.85 -1.95 7.60
C ASN A 109 -2.98 -0.45 7.35
N ASP A 110 -3.91 -0.08 6.48
CA ASP A 110 -4.33 1.31 6.35
C ASP A 110 -5.39 1.65 7.42
N PRO A 111 -5.83 2.92 7.52
CA PRO A 111 -6.82 3.30 8.54
C PRO A 111 -8.17 2.59 8.41
N ASN A 112 -8.47 1.99 7.28
CA ASN A 112 -9.73 1.28 7.03
C ASN A 112 -9.64 -0.22 7.26
N GLY A 113 -8.43 -0.73 7.52
CA GLY A 113 -8.19 -2.16 7.64
C GLY A 113 -7.82 -2.84 6.33
N HIS A 114 -7.63 -2.08 5.24
CA HIS A 114 -7.07 -2.66 4.03
C HIS A 114 -5.65 -3.14 4.30
N TYR A 115 -5.29 -4.29 3.74
CA TYR A 115 -3.96 -4.87 3.90
C TYR A 115 -3.03 -4.28 2.86
N LEU A 116 -1.98 -3.61 3.31
CA LEU A 116 -0.96 -3.05 2.45
C LEU A 116 0.32 -3.87 2.54
N GLU A 117 1.02 -3.96 1.43
CA GLU A 117 2.25 -4.74 1.35
C GLU A 117 3.23 -4.05 0.42
N ILE A 118 4.52 -4.08 0.77
CA ILE A 118 5.60 -3.75 -0.17
C ILE A 118 6.48 -4.97 -0.34
N ILE A 119 6.92 -5.21 -1.58
CA ILE A 119 7.82 -6.30 -1.94
C ILE A 119 8.93 -5.76 -2.84
N THR A 120 10.13 -6.29 -2.70
CA THR A 120 11.25 -5.87 -3.56
C THR A 120 11.42 -6.79 -4.77
N ARG A 121 10.73 -7.94 -4.77
CA ARG A 121 10.75 -8.87 -5.90
C ARG A 121 9.35 -9.41 -6.14
N PRO A 122 8.93 -9.53 -7.41
CA PRO A 122 7.62 -10.11 -7.70
C PRO A 122 7.52 -11.55 -7.20
N TYR A 123 6.33 -11.97 -6.79
CA TYR A 123 6.09 -13.34 -6.37
C TYR A 123 6.41 -14.32 -7.50
N GLY A 124 7.10 -15.39 -7.14
CA GLY A 124 7.49 -16.42 -8.08
C GLY A 124 8.69 -16.05 -8.95
N SER A 125 9.29 -14.88 -8.76
CA SER A 125 10.37 -14.40 -9.61
C SER A 125 11.74 -14.85 -9.16
N GLY A 126 11.88 -15.23 -7.91
CA GLY A 126 13.18 -15.44 -7.36
C GLY A 126 13.39 -16.79 -6.80
N SER A 127 14.49 -16.98 -6.22
CA SER A 127 14.93 -18.21 -5.59
C SER A 127 15.81 -17.87 -4.41
#